data_e2e65f6959d2ca9768221f8347473af5
#
_entry.id   e2e65f6959d2ca9768221f8347473af5
#
_cell.length_a   1.000
_cell.length_b   1.000
_cell.length_c   1.000
_cell.angle_alpha   90.00
_cell.angle_beta   90.00
_cell.angle_gamma   90.00
#
_symmetry.space_group_name_H-M   'P 1'
#
loop_
_entity.id
_entity.type
_entity.pdbx_description
1 polymer ?
#
loop_
_entity_poly.entity_id
_entity_poly.type
_entity_poly.pdbx_seq_one_letter_code
_entity_poly.pdbx_strand_id
1 'polypeptide(L)'
;MSLGTLLAFESFIGFFLSPVKNLLGILPSLQETILTFLRIEDIFAYNKSTEISESNNEISGKICVDNLDIAYGYDVPILKNISFTIEPGEKVFLMGSSGCGKSTLAKTIAGLVKYNKGEIIWGNDRNLNISDLSKQVLYLSQESEIFSGSIQENILMWEKDCNQLLFDEVIEAMGISQMMSSRSLSLDSYLSENGTNLSGGEKQRVALARAMMRNVPIYIFDEATCHLDFESENLIIDYIRKKLLEQTCIIISHNANLLNDNDIVLFIDSTGKLHKNKHSHLLENNLEYNQIIISRNPE
;
A
#
# COMPACT_ATOMS: atom_id res chain seq x y z
N MET A 1 -44.14 55.48 -35.61
CA MET A 1 -43.65 54.10 -35.78
C MET A 1 -44.86 53.21 -35.82
N SER A 2 -44.98 52.34 -36.82
CA SER A 2 -46.08 51.37 -36.85
C SER A 2 -45.76 50.18 -35.92
N LEU A 3 -46.81 49.52 -35.38
CA LEU A 3 -46.63 48.34 -34.52
C LEU A 3 -45.81 47.23 -35.22
N GLY A 4 -45.94 47.12 -36.56
CA GLY A 4 -45.18 46.16 -37.35
C GLY A 4 -43.69 46.46 -37.44
N THR A 5 -43.25 47.72 -37.46
CA THR A 5 -41.87 48.10 -37.44
C THR A 5 -41.22 47.81 -36.08
N LEU A 6 -41.97 47.88 -35.00
CA LEU A 6 -41.47 47.58 -33.64
C LEU A 6 -41.26 46.10 -33.45
N LEU A 7 -42.23 45.26 -33.89
CA LEU A 7 -42.12 43.80 -33.86
C LEU A 7 -40.97 43.25 -34.74
N ALA A 8 -40.82 43.86 -35.96
CA ALA A 8 -39.69 43.49 -36.83
C ALA A 8 -38.34 43.81 -36.19
N PHE A 9 -38.24 44.98 -35.54
CA PHE A 9 -36.99 45.39 -34.85
C PHE A 9 -36.65 44.46 -33.66
N GLU A 10 -37.67 44.07 -32.86
CA GLU A 10 -37.52 43.14 -31.74
C GLU A 10 -37.06 41.76 -32.22
N SER A 11 -37.63 41.26 -33.30
CA SER A 11 -37.23 40.01 -33.93
C SER A 11 -35.78 40.04 -34.45
N PHE A 12 -35.37 41.13 -35.09
CA PHE A 12 -34.00 41.31 -35.55
C PHE A 12 -32.97 41.36 -34.41
N ILE A 13 -33.31 42.06 -33.32
CA ILE A 13 -32.46 42.08 -32.11
C ILE A 13 -32.32 40.67 -31.51
N GLY A 14 -33.42 39.93 -31.41
CA GLY A 14 -33.41 38.54 -30.94
C GLY A 14 -32.54 37.64 -31.80
N PHE A 15 -32.64 37.77 -33.12
CA PHE A 15 -31.84 37.01 -34.08
C PHE A 15 -30.35 37.32 -33.97
N PHE A 16 -29.96 38.54 -33.62
CA PHE A 16 -28.56 38.95 -33.46
C PHE A 16 -27.98 38.61 -32.08
N LEU A 17 -28.78 38.79 -31.03
CA LEU A 17 -28.32 38.54 -29.65
C LEU A 17 -28.27 37.05 -29.29
N SER A 18 -29.10 36.22 -29.90
CA SER A 18 -29.11 34.80 -29.60
C SER A 18 -27.77 34.08 -29.90
N PRO A 19 -27.16 34.23 -31.10
CA PRO A 19 -25.84 33.64 -31.35
C PRO A 19 -24.74 34.17 -30.43
N VAL A 20 -24.79 35.46 -30.06
CA VAL A 20 -23.82 36.08 -29.16
C VAL A 20 -23.94 35.47 -27.76
N LYS A 21 -25.15 35.32 -27.24
CA LYS A 21 -25.39 34.64 -25.96
C LYS A 21 -24.91 33.18 -25.97
N ASN A 22 -25.12 32.46 -27.07
CA ASN A 22 -24.67 31.09 -27.23
C ASN A 22 -23.14 30.99 -27.23
N LEU A 23 -22.45 31.93 -27.93
CA LEU A 23 -20.99 31.99 -27.91
C LEU A 23 -20.43 32.29 -26.52
N LEU A 24 -21.05 33.22 -25.79
CA LEU A 24 -20.65 33.51 -24.40
C LEU A 24 -20.90 32.31 -23.46
N GLY A 25 -21.94 31.50 -23.73
CA GLY A 25 -22.26 30.31 -22.99
C GLY A 25 -21.28 29.15 -23.20
N ILE A 26 -20.47 29.17 -24.27
CA ILE A 26 -19.44 28.16 -24.56
C ILE A 26 -18.18 28.38 -23.72
N LEU A 27 -17.90 29.62 -23.30
CA LEU A 27 -16.66 29.95 -22.55
C LEU A 27 -16.50 29.13 -21.25
N PRO A 28 -17.51 28.96 -20.38
CA PRO A 28 -17.38 28.14 -19.18
C PRO A 28 -17.09 26.68 -19.51
N SER A 29 -17.78 26.09 -20.51
CA SER A 29 -17.55 24.70 -20.90
C SER A 29 -16.17 24.46 -21.51
N LEU A 30 -15.63 25.43 -22.23
CA LEU A 30 -14.25 25.39 -22.69
C LEU A 30 -13.24 25.41 -21.53
N GLN A 31 -13.48 26.23 -20.51
CA GLN A 31 -12.63 26.27 -19.32
C GLN A 31 -12.62 24.93 -18.57
N GLU A 32 -13.79 24.32 -18.37
CA GLU A 32 -13.90 23.01 -17.75
C GLU A 32 -13.19 21.91 -18.56
N THR A 33 -13.33 21.96 -19.89
CA THR A 33 -12.66 21.02 -20.78
C THR A 33 -11.14 21.18 -20.72
N ILE A 34 -10.63 22.40 -20.74
CA ILE A 34 -9.19 22.67 -20.61
C ILE A 34 -8.66 22.19 -19.26
N LEU A 35 -9.34 22.47 -18.15
CA LEU A 35 -8.95 22.00 -16.82
C LEU A 35 -8.94 20.48 -16.73
N THR A 36 -9.92 19.81 -17.34
CA THR A 36 -9.98 18.36 -17.40
C THR A 36 -8.82 17.80 -18.22
N PHE A 37 -8.51 18.43 -19.36
CA PHE A 37 -7.38 18.03 -20.21
C PHE A 37 -6.04 18.19 -19.49
N LEU A 38 -5.83 19.30 -18.78
CA LEU A 38 -4.61 19.53 -17.99
C LEU A 38 -4.42 18.47 -16.88
N ARG A 39 -5.51 18.09 -16.20
CA ARG A 39 -5.46 17.01 -15.21
C ARG A 39 -5.07 15.65 -15.84
N ILE A 40 -5.59 15.36 -17.02
CA ILE A 40 -5.21 14.16 -17.76
C ILE A 40 -3.74 14.22 -18.20
N GLU A 41 -3.28 15.37 -18.68
CA GLU A 41 -1.90 15.57 -19.08
C GLU A 41 -0.93 15.41 -17.88
N ASP A 42 -1.29 15.91 -16.69
CA ASP A 42 -0.52 15.71 -15.47
C ASP A 42 -0.37 14.22 -15.12
N ILE A 43 -1.43 13.41 -15.30
CA ILE A 43 -1.39 11.97 -15.07
C ILE A 43 -0.45 11.29 -16.07
N PHE A 44 -0.50 11.66 -17.35
CA PHE A 44 0.38 11.10 -18.37
C PHE A 44 1.83 11.60 -18.26
N ALA A 45 2.04 12.86 -17.82
CA ALA A 45 3.39 13.39 -17.60
C ALA A 45 4.09 12.67 -16.43
N TYR A 46 3.33 12.28 -15.40
CA TYR A 46 3.86 11.47 -14.29
C TYR A 46 4.38 10.11 -14.78
N ASN A 47 3.69 9.47 -15.73
CA ASN A 47 4.10 8.18 -16.31
C ASN A 47 5.30 8.29 -17.29
N LYS A 48 5.56 9.46 -17.86
CA LYS A 48 6.66 9.66 -18.82
C LYS A 48 8.05 9.75 -18.18
N SER A 49 8.12 9.96 -16.88
CA SER A 49 9.40 10.03 -16.14
C SER A 49 10.00 8.66 -15.81
N THR A 50 9.30 7.59 -16.10
CA THR A 50 9.79 6.21 -15.98
C THR A 50 10.08 5.65 -17.37
N GLU A 51 11.23 5.99 -17.96
CA GLU A 51 11.77 5.20 -19.06
C GLU A 51 11.98 3.77 -18.53
N ILE A 52 11.26 2.84 -19.14
CA ILE A 52 11.34 1.41 -18.83
C ILE A 52 12.72 0.94 -19.35
N SER A 53 13.75 1.09 -18.53
CA SER A 53 14.93 0.27 -18.69
C SER A 53 14.57 -1.10 -18.12
N GLU A 54 14.35 -2.10 -18.95
CA GLU A 54 14.22 -3.48 -18.51
C GLU A 54 15.56 -3.94 -17.94
N SER A 55 15.80 -3.61 -16.66
CA SER A 55 16.85 -4.25 -15.90
C SER A 55 16.26 -5.52 -15.29
N ASN A 56 16.62 -6.68 -15.86
CA ASN A 56 16.29 -8.00 -15.32
C ASN A 56 17.12 -8.35 -14.08
N ASN A 57 17.50 -7.37 -13.26
CA ASN A 57 18.28 -7.61 -12.06
C ASN A 57 17.35 -8.04 -10.93
N GLU A 58 17.36 -9.31 -10.61
CA GLU A 58 16.72 -9.83 -9.39
C GLU A 58 17.46 -9.27 -8.16
N ILE A 59 16.71 -8.64 -7.24
CA ILE A 59 17.26 -8.16 -5.99
C ILE A 59 17.37 -9.30 -4.98
N SER A 60 18.47 -9.31 -4.23
CA SER A 60 18.77 -10.36 -3.24
C SER A 60 17.91 -10.28 -1.97
N GLY A 61 16.91 -9.39 -1.89
CA GLY A 61 16.13 -9.15 -0.68
C GLY A 61 16.84 -8.29 0.38
N LYS A 62 18.09 -7.87 0.17
CA LYS A 62 18.77 -6.91 1.04
C LYS A 62 18.19 -5.51 0.86
N ILE A 63 18.02 -4.79 1.98
CA ILE A 63 17.58 -3.38 1.98
C ILE A 63 18.60 -2.59 2.82
N CYS A 64 19.24 -1.60 2.21
CA CYS A 64 20.12 -0.67 2.92
C CYS A 64 19.56 0.75 2.78
N VAL A 65 19.29 1.39 3.91
CA VAL A 65 18.82 2.76 4.01
C VAL A 65 19.91 3.60 4.62
N ASP A 66 20.31 4.68 3.95
CA ASP A 66 21.38 5.56 4.44
C ASP A 66 20.95 7.02 4.44
N ASN A 67 21.02 7.65 5.62
CA ASN A 67 20.76 9.07 5.88
C ASN A 67 19.44 9.57 5.27
N LEU A 68 18.38 8.76 5.35
CA LEU A 68 17.09 8.99 4.72
C LEU A 68 16.29 10.08 5.44
N ASP A 69 15.86 11.11 4.70
CA ASP A 69 14.91 12.12 5.15
C ASP A 69 13.60 11.99 4.35
N ILE A 70 12.47 11.90 5.05
CA ILE A 70 11.15 11.80 4.44
C ILE A 70 10.27 12.94 4.95
N ALA A 71 9.63 13.67 4.01
CA ALA A 71 8.66 14.73 4.30
C ALA A 71 7.49 14.67 3.32
N TYR A 72 6.28 15.07 3.77
CA TYR A 72 5.12 15.29 2.91
C TYR A 72 4.89 16.79 2.69
N GLY A 73 4.59 17.17 1.44
CA GLY A 73 4.18 18.53 1.11
C GLY A 73 5.23 19.60 1.42
N TYR A 74 4.85 20.65 2.09
CA TYR A 74 5.67 21.81 2.40
C TYR A 74 6.79 21.54 3.42
N ASP A 75 7.66 20.57 3.15
CA ASP A 75 8.88 20.26 3.91
C ASP A 75 8.69 19.99 5.42
N VAL A 76 7.51 19.54 5.85
CA VAL A 76 7.34 19.07 7.24
C VAL A 76 7.97 17.67 7.33
N PRO A 77 9.13 17.54 7.97
CA PRO A 77 9.82 16.26 8.04
C PRO A 77 9.06 15.30 8.95
N ILE A 78 8.82 14.08 8.45
CA ILE A 78 8.23 12.99 9.23
C ILE A 78 9.34 12.17 9.88
N LEU A 79 10.36 11.83 9.09
CA LEU A 79 11.53 11.09 9.54
C LEU A 79 12.79 11.80 9.03
N LYS A 80 13.84 11.84 9.87
CA LYS A 80 15.12 12.46 9.55
C LYS A 80 16.28 11.56 9.91
N ASN A 81 17.27 11.54 9.01
CA ASN A 81 18.55 10.87 9.20
C ASN A 81 18.38 9.40 9.62
N ILE A 82 17.49 8.67 8.94
CA ILE A 82 17.23 7.26 9.19
C ILE A 82 18.27 6.42 8.44
N SER A 83 18.98 5.55 9.17
CA SER A 83 19.93 4.62 8.59
C SER A 83 19.80 3.24 9.24
N PHE A 84 19.66 2.20 8.42
CA PHE A 84 19.65 0.80 8.84
C PHE A 84 19.85 -0.12 7.66
N THR A 85 20.16 -1.38 7.95
CA THR A 85 20.24 -2.44 6.93
C THR A 85 19.38 -3.61 7.36
N ILE A 86 18.64 -4.20 6.42
CA ILE A 86 17.93 -5.47 6.57
C ILE A 86 18.63 -6.46 5.67
N GLU A 87 19.06 -7.59 6.23
CA GLU A 87 19.73 -8.64 5.47
C GLU A 87 18.72 -9.55 4.74
N PRO A 88 19.14 -10.22 3.66
CA PRO A 88 18.27 -11.13 2.93
C PRO A 88 17.65 -12.19 3.84
N GLY A 89 16.35 -12.43 3.70
CA GLY A 89 15.63 -13.40 4.51
C GLY A 89 15.28 -12.96 5.94
N GLU A 90 15.72 -11.77 6.38
CA GLU A 90 15.45 -11.25 7.72
C GLU A 90 13.95 -10.89 7.86
N LYS A 91 13.32 -11.29 8.98
CA LYS A 91 11.96 -10.88 9.35
C LYS A 91 12.08 -9.77 10.39
N VAL A 92 11.61 -8.59 10.03
CA VAL A 92 11.80 -7.39 10.84
C VAL A 92 10.43 -6.81 11.21
N PHE A 93 10.23 -6.56 12.50
CA PHE A 93 9.04 -5.89 13.01
C PHE A 93 9.30 -4.38 13.12
N LEU A 94 8.50 -3.58 12.43
CA LEU A 94 8.58 -2.12 12.51
C LEU A 94 7.58 -1.61 13.56
N MET A 95 8.13 -1.12 14.68
CA MET A 95 7.39 -0.71 15.87
C MET A 95 7.57 0.78 16.17
N GLY A 96 6.65 1.35 16.95
CA GLY A 96 6.66 2.76 17.37
C GLY A 96 5.26 3.26 17.68
N SER A 97 5.15 4.47 18.20
CA SER A 97 3.87 5.12 18.50
C SER A 97 3.02 5.35 17.24
N SER A 98 1.71 5.56 17.40
CA SER A 98 0.85 5.92 16.27
C SER A 98 1.31 7.27 15.69
N GLY A 99 1.37 7.37 14.37
CA GLY A 99 1.79 8.60 13.69
C GLY A 99 3.30 8.87 13.64
N CYS A 100 4.17 7.99 14.19
CA CYS A 100 5.63 8.19 14.15
C CYS A 100 6.27 7.97 12.76
N GLY A 101 5.51 7.62 11.74
CA GLY A 101 6.00 7.48 10.36
C GLY A 101 6.27 6.04 9.88
N LYS A 102 5.80 4.99 10.59
CA LYS A 102 6.00 3.58 10.19
C LYS A 102 5.52 3.29 8.76
N SER A 103 4.25 3.56 8.49
CA SER A 103 3.66 3.33 7.15
C SER A 103 4.30 4.21 6.08
N THR A 104 4.75 5.41 6.44
CA THR A 104 5.48 6.29 5.53
C THR A 104 6.84 5.69 5.17
N LEU A 105 7.60 5.19 6.15
CA LEU A 105 8.87 4.49 5.92
C LEU A 105 8.67 3.24 5.05
N ALA A 106 7.66 2.43 5.38
CA ALA A 106 7.30 1.23 4.63
C ALA A 106 6.93 1.53 3.17
N LYS A 107 6.09 2.56 2.93
CA LYS A 107 5.74 3.03 1.58
C LYS A 107 6.95 3.59 0.83
N THR A 108 7.86 4.26 1.52
CA THR A 108 9.10 4.77 0.91
C THR A 108 10.01 3.62 0.48
N ILE A 109 10.18 2.59 1.31
CA ILE A 109 10.92 1.37 0.96
C ILE A 109 10.26 0.64 -0.22
N ALA A 110 8.94 0.63 -0.29
CA ALA A 110 8.19 0.06 -1.41
C ALA A 110 8.25 0.92 -2.69
N GLY A 111 8.88 2.11 -2.66
CA GLY A 111 8.93 3.03 -3.80
C GLY A 111 7.63 3.78 -4.07
N LEU A 112 6.64 3.68 -3.18
CA LEU A 112 5.33 4.34 -3.32
C LEU A 112 5.35 5.81 -2.88
N VAL A 113 6.32 6.19 -2.06
CA VAL A 113 6.51 7.56 -1.56
C VAL A 113 7.94 7.99 -1.84
N LYS A 114 8.11 9.20 -2.39
CA LYS A 114 9.44 9.79 -2.63
C LYS A 114 10.03 10.29 -1.31
N TYR A 115 11.33 10.21 -1.21
CA TYR A 115 12.11 10.78 -0.09
C TYR A 115 12.85 12.04 -0.54
N ASN A 116 13.23 12.88 0.43
CA ASN A 116 13.84 14.20 0.15
C ASN A 116 15.37 14.13 0.10
N LYS A 117 15.99 13.30 0.95
CA LYS A 117 17.44 13.10 1.04
C LYS A 117 17.77 11.67 1.40
N GLY A 118 19.01 11.30 1.21
CA GLY A 118 19.54 9.98 1.52
C GLY A 118 19.44 9.02 0.34
N GLU A 119 19.59 7.75 0.62
CA GLU A 119 19.61 6.70 -0.39
C GLU A 119 18.94 5.43 0.14
N ILE A 120 18.23 4.72 -0.73
CA ILE A 120 17.75 3.36 -0.48
C ILE A 120 18.36 2.45 -1.55
N ILE A 121 18.99 1.37 -1.12
CA ILE A 121 19.64 0.38 -1.99
C ILE A 121 18.92 -0.95 -1.78
N TRP A 122 18.39 -1.52 -2.85
CA TRP A 122 17.77 -2.83 -2.87
C TRP A 122 18.74 -3.85 -3.49
N GLY A 123 19.20 -4.80 -2.69
CA GLY A 123 20.25 -5.72 -3.13
C GLY A 123 21.59 -5.01 -3.34
N ASN A 124 22.04 -4.99 -4.58
CA ASN A 124 23.24 -4.28 -5.02
C ASN A 124 22.93 -3.08 -5.92
N ASP A 125 21.65 -2.78 -6.11
CA ASP A 125 21.21 -1.78 -7.11
C ASP A 125 20.76 -0.48 -6.42
N ARG A 126 21.39 0.63 -6.81
CA ARG A 126 21.12 1.98 -6.28
C ARG A 126 20.01 2.71 -7.02
N ASN A 127 19.68 2.26 -8.24
CA ASN A 127 18.83 3.00 -9.16
C ASN A 127 17.71 2.14 -9.74
N LEU A 128 17.07 1.30 -8.91
CA LEU A 128 15.87 0.59 -9.36
C LEU A 128 14.78 1.61 -9.68
N ASN A 129 14.26 1.53 -10.89
CA ASN A 129 13.09 2.32 -11.23
C ASN A 129 11.84 1.74 -10.54
N ILE A 130 10.79 2.57 -10.40
CA ILE A 130 9.55 2.18 -9.70
C ILE A 130 8.90 0.95 -10.33
N SER A 131 9.01 0.77 -11.66
CA SER A 131 8.41 -0.37 -12.35
C SER A 131 9.11 -1.70 -12.03
N ASP A 132 10.43 -1.70 -11.90
CA ASP A 132 11.19 -2.90 -11.52
C ASP A 132 11.03 -3.21 -10.04
N LEU A 133 10.96 -2.17 -9.20
CA LEU A 133 10.71 -2.31 -7.77
C LEU A 133 9.33 -2.92 -7.49
N SER A 134 8.30 -2.52 -8.23
CA SER A 134 6.93 -3.06 -8.07
C SER A 134 6.80 -4.54 -8.43
N LYS A 135 7.72 -5.08 -9.22
CA LYS A 135 7.79 -6.53 -9.53
C LYS A 135 8.47 -7.34 -8.43
N GLN A 136 9.28 -6.71 -7.58
CA GLN A 136 10.17 -7.35 -6.62
C GLN A 136 9.85 -7.01 -5.15
N VAL A 137 9.05 -5.98 -4.91
CA VAL A 137 8.58 -5.60 -3.58
C VAL A 137 7.06 -5.66 -3.55
N LEU A 138 6.52 -6.50 -2.68
CA LEU A 138 5.08 -6.55 -2.42
C LEU A 138 4.79 -5.72 -1.18
N TYR A 139 3.93 -4.70 -1.33
CA TYR A 139 3.40 -3.92 -0.22
C TYR A 139 1.92 -4.23 -0.03
N LEU A 140 1.58 -4.77 1.12
CA LEU A 140 0.20 -5.00 1.53
C LEU A 140 -0.21 -3.94 2.55
N SER A 141 -1.14 -3.08 2.14
CA SER A 141 -1.63 -1.96 2.96
C SER A 141 -2.62 -2.42 4.02
N GLN A 142 -2.81 -1.57 5.03
CA GLN A 142 -3.83 -1.74 6.06
C GLN A 142 -5.24 -1.87 5.48
N GLU A 143 -5.56 -1.03 4.47
CA GLU A 143 -6.81 -1.13 3.73
C GLU A 143 -6.64 -2.16 2.60
N SER A 144 -7.37 -3.26 2.71
CA SER A 144 -7.32 -4.35 1.74
C SER A 144 -8.30 -4.08 0.60
N GLU A 145 -7.76 -3.84 -0.59
CA GLU A 145 -8.57 -3.64 -1.79
C GLU A 145 -9.09 -4.98 -2.34
N ILE A 146 -10.39 -5.02 -2.58
CA ILE A 146 -11.08 -6.15 -3.21
C ILE A 146 -11.64 -5.67 -4.55
N PHE A 147 -11.35 -6.43 -5.60
CA PHE A 147 -11.83 -6.15 -6.95
C PHE A 147 -13.15 -6.88 -7.21
N SER A 148 -13.96 -6.33 -8.12
CA SER A 148 -15.15 -7.00 -8.60
C SER A 148 -14.80 -8.29 -9.34
N GLY A 149 -15.30 -9.42 -8.86
CA GLY A 149 -14.97 -10.74 -9.41
C GLY A 149 -15.16 -11.84 -8.37
N SER A 150 -14.78 -13.07 -8.70
CA SER A 150 -14.85 -14.19 -7.76
C SER A 150 -13.77 -14.11 -6.66
N ILE A 151 -13.93 -14.91 -5.59
CA ILE A 151 -12.90 -15.07 -4.56
C ILE A 151 -11.59 -15.57 -5.21
N GLN A 152 -11.67 -16.56 -6.07
CA GLN A 152 -10.50 -17.10 -6.78
C GLN A 152 -9.82 -16.06 -7.65
N GLU A 153 -10.58 -15.29 -8.45
CA GLU A 153 -10.04 -14.22 -9.27
C GLU A 153 -9.32 -13.14 -8.45
N ASN A 154 -9.88 -12.79 -7.29
CA ASN A 154 -9.25 -11.86 -6.36
C ASN A 154 -7.93 -12.37 -5.78
N ILE A 155 -7.82 -13.66 -5.50
CA ILE A 155 -6.59 -14.26 -4.96
C ILE A 155 -5.53 -14.41 -6.06
N LEU A 156 -5.93 -14.90 -7.24
CA LEU A 156 -5.02 -15.16 -8.36
C LEU A 156 -4.75 -13.93 -9.24
N MET A 157 -5.46 -12.82 -9.02
CA MET A 157 -5.37 -11.61 -9.88
C MET A 157 -5.54 -11.94 -11.36
N TRP A 158 -6.53 -12.81 -11.65
CA TRP A 158 -6.86 -13.32 -12.99
C TRP A 158 -5.74 -14.09 -13.68
N GLU A 159 -4.68 -14.49 -12.98
CA GLU A 159 -3.67 -15.40 -13.51
C GLU A 159 -4.30 -16.79 -13.70
N LYS A 160 -4.08 -17.38 -14.89
CA LYS A 160 -4.66 -18.69 -15.25
C LYS A 160 -3.78 -19.87 -14.81
N ASP A 161 -2.47 -19.64 -14.81
CA ASP A 161 -1.49 -20.65 -14.44
C ASP A 161 -1.11 -20.45 -12.99
N CYS A 162 -1.68 -21.25 -12.08
CA CYS A 162 -1.31 -21.23 -10.68
C CYS A 162 -0.82 -22.62 -10.21
N ASN A 163 0.07 -22.61 -9.25
CA ASN A 163 0.43 -23.83 -8.53
C ASN A 163 -0.72 -24.22 -7.61
N GLN A 164 -1.49 -25.25 -8.01
CA GLN A 164 -2.68 -25.69 -7.28
C GLN A 164 -2.36 -26.10 -5.83
N LEU A 165 -1.22 -26.79 -5.60
CA LEU A 165 -0.82 -27.19 -4.26
C LEU A 165 -0.57 -25.99 -3.35
N LEU A 166 0.10 -24.96 -3.88
CA LEU A 166 0.31 -23.70 -3.16
C LEU A 166 -1.01 -22.98 -2.91
N PHE A 167 -1.90 -22.95 -3.90
CA PHE A 167 -3.20 -22.31 -3.77
C PHE A 167 -4.03 -22.96 -2.65
N ASP A 168 -4.13 -24.29 -2.65
CA ASP A 168 -4.88 -25.02 -1.62
C ASP A 168 -4.27 -24.81 -0.21
N GLU A 169 -2.94 -24.84 -0.10
CA GLU A 169 -2.21 -24.53 1.14
C GLU A 169 -2.53 -23.10 1.64
N VAL A 170 -2.48 -22.11 0.75
CA VAL A 170 -2.74 -20.69 1.08
C VAL A 170 -4.20 -20.48 1.49
N ILE A 171 -5.16 -21.10 0.78
CA ILE A 171 -6.59 -21.04 1.11
C ILE A 171 -6.83 -21.52 2.55
N GLU A 172 -6.19 -22.60 2.95
CA GLU A 172 -6.32 -23.14 4.30
C GLU A 172 -5.61 -22.27 5.34
N ALA A 173 -4.36 -21.90 5.08
CA ALA A 173 -3.53 -21.12 6.02
C ALA A 173 -4.10 -19.71 6.29
N MET A 174 -4.72 -19.08 5.29
CA MET A 174 -5.36 -17.77 5.45
C MET A 174 -6.80 -17.87 6.00
N GLY A 175 -7.30 -19.08 6.26
CA GLY A 175 -8.64 -19.30 6.79
C GLY A 175 -9.76 -18.98 5.80
N ILE A 176 -9.49 -19.02 4.49
CA ILE A 176 -10.48 -18.80 3.43
C ILE A 176 -11.49 -19.96 3.42
N SER A 177 -11.03 -21.21 3.62
CA SER A 177 -11.91 -22.40 3.72
C SER A 177 -12.96 -22.24 4.82
N GLN A 178 -12.56 -21.76 5.99
CA GLN A 178 -13.46 -21.51 7.12
C GLN A 178 -14.45 -20.37 6.80
N MET A 179 -13.96 -19.28 6.21
CA MET A 179 -14.78 -18.16 5.76
C MET A 179 -15.86 -18.62 4.77
N MET A 180 -15.48 -19.40 3.77
CA MET A 180 -16.42 -19.94 2.77
C MET A 180 -17.46 -20.86 3.42
N SER A 181 -17.03 -21.77 4.30
CA SER A 181 -17.92 -22.71 4.99
C SER A 181 -18.94 -21.99 5.87
N SER A 182 -18.52 -20.98 6.64
CA SER A 182 -19.39 -20.24 7.56
C SER A 182 -20.47 -19.42 6.85
N ARG A 183 -20.24 -19.03 5.60
CA ARG A 183 -21.14 -18.19 4.80
C ARG A 183 -21.79 -18.91 3.62
N SER A 184 -21.59 -20.23 3.47
CA SER A 184 -22.03 -21.02 2.31
C SER A 184 -21.54 -20.41 0.98
N LEU A 185 -20.29 -19.92 0.96
CA LEU A 185 -19.62 -19.39 -0.23
C LEU A 185 -18.76 -20.48 -0.88
N SER A 186 -18.42 -20.26 -2.15
CA SER A 186 -17.46 -21.06 -2.92
C SER A 186 -16.38 -20.14 -3.49
N LEU A 187 -15.33 -20.69 -4.08
CA LEU A 187 -14.29 -19.93 -4.78
C LEU A 187 -14.85 -19.06 -5.93
N ASP A 188 -15.96 -19.51 -6.55
CA ASP A 188 -16.64 -18.78 -7.63
C ASP A 188 -17.62 -17.72 -7.10
N SER A 189 -17.79 -17.60 -5.78
CA SER A 189 -18.69 -16.58 -5.21
C SER A 189 -18.20 -15.19 -5.53
N TYR A 190 -19.11 -14.35 -6.02
CA TYR A 190 -18.82 -12.99 -6.47
C TYR A 190 -18.59 -12.03 -5.31
N LEU A 191 -17.50 -11.30 -5.38
CA LEU A 191 -17.17 -10.17 -4.52
C LEU A 191 -17.48 -8.86 -5.24
N SER A 192 -18.19 -7.98 -4.56
CA SER A 192 -18.48 -6.64 -5.08
C SER A 192 -17.24 -5.75 -5.00
N GLU A 193 -17.25 -4.66 -5.75
CA GLU A 193 -16.22 -3.63 -5.72
C GLU A 193 -15.97 -3.15 -4.28
N ASN A 194 -14.70 -3.02 -3.92
CA ASN A 194 -14.24 -2.75 -2.55
C ASN A 194 -14.71 -3.76 -1.49
N GLY A 195 -15.21 -4.94 -1.91
CA GLY A 195 -15.64 -6.01 -1.01
C GLY A 195 -16.71 -5.57 -0.01
N THR A 196 -17.71 -4.78 -0.44
CA THR A 196 -18.79 -4.29 0.46
C THR A 196 -19.61 -5.42 1.07
N ASN A 197 -19.56 -6.61 0.47
CA ASN A 197 -20.18 -7.84 0.96
C ASN A 197 -19.29 -8.68 1.87
N LEU A 198 -18.09 -8.21 2.23
CA LEU A 198 -17.17 -8.86 3.16
C LEU A 198 -16.93 -8.01 4.42
N SER A 199 -16.68 -8.66 5.55
CA SER A 199 -16.16 -8.02 6.76
C SER A 199 -14.70 -7.57 6.58
N GLY A 200 -14.20 -6.69 7.44
CA GLY A 200 -12.82 -6.24 7.40
C GLY A 200 -11.80 -7.39 7.47
N GLY A 201 -12.02 -8.33 8.38
CA GLY A 201 -11.17 -9.51 8.52
C GLY A 201 -11.22 -10.45 7.30
N GLU A 202 -12.39 -10.63 6.68
CA GLU A 202 -12.52 -11.41 5.45
C GLU A 202 -11.78 -10.77 4.27
N LYS A 203 -11.84 -9.45 4.13
CA LYS A 203 -11.04 -8.70 3.14
C LYS A 203 -9.55 -8.91 3.36
N GLN A 204 -9.09 -8.81 4.61
CA GLN A 204 -7.68 -9.04 4.94
C GLN A 204 -7.23 -10.46 4.61
N ARG A 205 -8.05 -11.48 4.90
CA ARG A 205 -7.75 -12.88 4.54
C ARG A 205 -7.58 -13.05 3.02
N VAL A 206 -8.46 -12.47 2.20
CA VAL A 206 -8.36 -12.51 0.74
C VAL A 206 -7.10 -11.77 0.25
N ALA A 207 -6.79 -10.60 0.79
CA ALA A 207 -5.61 -9.84 0.43
C ALA A 207 -4.30 -10.51 0.85
N LEU A 208 -4.27 -11.15 2.03
CA LEU A 208 -3.14 -11.97 2.49
C LEU A 208 -2.95 -13.20 1.59
N ALA A 209 -4.05 -13.90 1.23
CA ALA A 209 -3.98 -15.02 0.30
C ALA A 209 -3.40 -14.59 -1.05
N ARG A 210 -3.86 -13.46 -1.61
CA ARG A 210 -3.29 -12.84 -2.81
C ARG A 210 -1.79 -12.59 -2.68
N ALA A 211 -1.35 -12.03 -1.54
CA ALA A 211 0.05 -11.75 -1.28
C ALA A 211 0.90 -13.03 -1.24
N MET A 212 0.39 -14.11 -0.63
CA MET A 212 1.08 -15.39 -0.53
C MET A 212 1.17 -16.16 -1.85
N MET A 213 0.30 -15.85 -2.82
CA MET A 213 0.41 -16.42 -4.18
C MET A 213 1.52 -15.75 -5.02
N ARG A 214 2.03 -14.60 -4.61
CA ARG A 214 3.16 -13.93 -5.28
C ARG A 214 4.48 -14.51 -4.79
N ASN A 215 5.47 -14.53 -5.68
CA ASN A 215 6.85 -14.88 -5.31
C ASN A 215 7.74 -13.67 -5.58
N VAL A 216 8.05 -12.92 -4.53
CA VAL A 216 8.89 -11.72 -4.59
C VAL A 216 9.96 -11.78 -3.49
N PRO A 217 11.14 -11.15 -3.66
CA PRO A 217 12.20 -11.18 -2.65
C PRO A 217 11.88 -10.36 -1.39
N ILE A 218 11.00 -9.35 -1.47
CA ILE A 218 10.68 -8.47 -0.34
C ILE A 218 9.17 -8.35 -0.16
N TYR A 219 8.71 -8.59 1.08
CA TYR A 219 7.31 -8.41 1.50
C TYR A 219 7.23 -7.34 2.58
N ILE A 220 6.26 -6.45 2.47
CA ILE A 220 5.95 -5.42 3.46
C ILE A 220 4.48 -5.56 3.83
N PHE A 221 4.21 -5.91 5.10
CA PHE A 221 2.87 -6.06 5.66
C PHE A 221 2.60 -4.86 6.57
N ASP A 222 1.80 -3.89 6.11
CA ASP A 222 1.48 -2.69 6.87
C ASP A 222 0.12 -2.87 7.55
N GLU A 223 0.14 -3.32 8.82
CA GLU A 223 -1.04 -3.61 9.64
C GLU A 223 -2.03 -4.58 8.95
N ALA A 224 -1.50 -5.47 8.11
CA ALA A 224 -2.29 -6.35 7.25
C ALA A 224 -3.14 -7.40 8.00
N THR A 225 -3.01 -7.49 9.32
CA THR A 225 -3.72 -8.45 10.20
C THR A 225 -4.59 -7.76 11.25
N CYS A 226 -4.72 -6.43 11.24
CA CYS A 226 -5.33 -5.65 12.32
C CYS A 226 -6.83 -5.89 12.54
N HIS A 227 -7.55 -6.45 11.56
CA HIS A 227 -8.98 -6.80 11.69
C HIS A 227 -9.24 -8.28 11.96
N LEU A 228 -8.18 -9.05 12.21
CA LEU A 228 -8.28 -10.46 12.56
C LEU A 228 -8.33 -10.61 14.09
N ASP A 229 -8.95 -11.73 14.53
CA ASP A 229 -8.84 -12.14 15.92
C ASP A 229 -7.41 -12.59 16.25
N PHE A 230 -7.08 -12.56 17.53
CA PHE A 230 -5.73 -12.85 18.03
C PHE A 230 -5.20 -14.23 17.60
N GLU A 231 -6.04 -15.28 17.63
CA GLU A 231 -5.62 -16.64 17.25
C GLU A 231 -5.31 -16.71 15.76
N SER A 232 -6.18 -16.14 14.92
CA SER A 232 -5.99 -16.07 13.48
C SER A 232 -4.75 -15.27 13.11
N GLU A 233 -4.51 -14.14 13.77
CA GLU A 233 -3.32 -13.31 13.53
C GLU A 233 -2.03 -14.09 13.82
N ASN A 234 -1.94 -14.77 14.96
CA ASN A 234 -0.78 -15.59 15.31
C ASN A 234 -0.53 -16.71 14.28
N LEU A 235 -1.57 -17.45 13.89
CA LEU A 235 -1.45 -18.52 12.90
C LEU A 235 -0.94 -18.02 11.56
N ILE A 236 -1.44 -16.87 11.10
CA ILE A 236 -1.03 -16.28 9.83
C ILE A 236 0.42 -15.77 9.88
N ILE A 237 0.82 -15.09 10.96
CA ILE A 237 2.21 -14.63 11.11
C ILE A 237 3.17 -15.82 11.22
N ASP A 238 2.80 -16.87 11.90
CA ASP A 238 3.61 -18.11 11.96
C ASP A 238 3.71 -18.79 10.60
N TYR A 239 2.63 -18.78 9.81
CA TYR A 239 2.66 -19.27 8.44
C TYR A 239 3.60 -18.42 7.56
N ILE A 240 3.51 -17.08 7.63
CA ILE A 240 4.40 -16.15 6.92
C ILE A 240 5.86 -16.43 7.28
N ARG A 241 6.19 -16.58 8.57
CA ARG A 241 7.55 -16.90 9.02
C ARG A 241 8.09 -18.20 8.44
N LYS A 242 7.25 -19.25 8.38
CA LYS A 242 7.62 -20.58 7.87
C LYS A 242 7.68 -20.64 6.35
N LYS A 243 6.79 -19.93 5.68
CA LYS A 243 6.66 -19.98 4.21
C LYS A 243 7.70 -19.12 3.52
N LEU A 244 7.95 -17.94 4.04
CA LEU A 244 8.83 -16.94 3.45
C LEU A 244 10.24 -16.99 4.07
N LEU A 245 10.87 -18.18 4.16
CA LEU A 245 12.17 -18.35 4.84
C LEU A 245 13.30 -17.54 4.19
N GLU A 246 13.35 -17.52 2.87
CA GLU A 246 14.40 -16.86 2.09
C GLU A 246 14.07 -15.39 1.76
N GLN A 247 12.79 -15.01 1.84
CA GLN A 247 12.32 -13.68 1.50
C GLN A 247 12.46 -12.73 2.70
N THR A 248 12.80 -11.49 2.44
CA THR A 248 12.83 -10.44 3.45
C THR A 248 11.42 -9.96 3.75
N CYS A 249 11.06 -9.85 5.04
CA CYS A 249 9.74 -9.37 5.45
C CYS A 249 9.86 -8.20 6.40
N ILE A 250 9.11 -7.12 6.13
CA ILE A 250 8.87 -6.02 7.06
C ILE A 250 7.43 -6.12 7.52
N ILE A 251 7.22 -6.29 8.83
CA ILE A 251 5.89 -6.49 9.43
C ILE A 251 5.62 -5.32 10.37
N ILE A 252 4.60 -4.52 10.06
CA ILE A 252 4.08 -3.50 10.96
C ILE A 252 2.87 -4.09 11.67
N SER A 253 2.93 -4.19 13.00
CA SER A 253 1.81 -4.62 13.81
C SER A 253 1.72 -3.81 15.10
N HIS A 254 0.50 -3.64 15.59
CA HIS A 254 0.25 -3.09 16.92
C HIS A 254 0.20 -4.18 18.00
N ASN A 255 0.19 -5.45 17.61
CA ASN A 255 0.14 -6.58 18.52
C ASN A 255 1.55 -7.01 18.92
N ALA A 256 1.92 -6.70 20.16
CA ALA A 256 3.23 -7.04 20.70
C ALA A 256 3.40 -8.55 21.00
N ASN A 257 2.29 -9.30 21.17
CA ASN A 257 2.33 -10.74 21.42
C ASN A 257 2.80 -11.58 20.22
N LEU A 258 2.88 -10.95 19.03
CA LEU A 258 3.45 -11.60 17.85
C LEU A 258 4.98 -11.72 17.90
N LEU A 259 5.63 -10.98 18.80
CA LEU A 259 7.09 -10.90 18.89
C LEU A 259 7.65 -12.03 19.75
N ASN A 260 8.69 -12.68 19.24
CA ASN A 260 9.55 -13.59 20.01
C ASN A 260 10.81 -12.84 20.47
N ASP A 261 11.46 -13.31 21.53
CA ASP A 261 12.65 -12.68 22.12
C ASP A 261 13.79 -12.39 21.12
N ASN A 262 13.93 -13.25 20.11
CA ASN A 262 14.97 -13.14 19.10
C ASN A 262 14.55 -12.37 17.83
N ASP A 263 13.30 -11.94 17.71
CA ASP A 263 12.85 -11.18 16.55
C ASP A 263 13.57 -9.85 16.47
N ILE A 264 13.94 -9.48 15.25
CA ILE A 264 14.56 -8.18 14.99
C ILE A 264 13.48 -7.11 14.91
N VAL A 265 13.68 -6.05 15.66
CA VAL A 265 12.76 -4.92 15.71
C VAL A 265 13.47 -3.66 15.20
N LEU A 266 12.80 -2.94 14.31
CA LEU A 266 13.07 -1.56 13.97
C LEU A 266 12.11 -0.70 14.79
N PHE A 267 12.62 -0.03 15.79
CA PHE A 267 11.82 0.83 16.67
C PHE A 267 12.05 2.30 16.36
N ILE A 268 10.98 3.04 16.07
CA ILE A 268 11.00 4.48 15.90
C ILE A 268 10.50 5.11 17.19
N ASP A 269 11.39 5.84 17.88
CA ASP A 269 11.07 6.54 19.15
C ASP A 269 10.31 7.85 18.89
N SER A 270 9.87 8.50 19.98
CA SER A 270 9.13 9.77 19.95
C SER A 270 9.92 10.95 19.35
N THR A 271 11.26 10.82 19.27
CA THR A 271 12.13 11.82 18.64
C THR A 271 12.30 11.60 17.15
N GLY A 272 11.75 10.49 16.61
CA GLY A 272 11.90 10.08 15.21
C GLY A 272 13.20 9.32 14.93
N LYS A 273 13.96 8.95 15.97
CA LYS A 273 15.18 8.16 15.82
C LYS A 273 14.84 6.67 15.71
N LEU A 274 15.52 5.98 14.80
CA LEU A 274 15.34 4.54 14.59
C LEU A 274 16.39 3.74 15.35
N HIS A 275 15.92 2.68 16.02
CA HIS A 275 16.75 1.71 16.74
C HIS A 275 16.51 0.33 16.15
N LYS A 276 17.57 -0.36 15.70
CA LYS A 276 17.49 -1.76 15.24
C LYS A 276 18.14 -2.67 16.27
N ASN A 277 17.38 -3.58 16.88
CA ASN A 277 17.90 -4.59 17.80
C ASN A 277 16.91 -5.77 17.96
N LYS A 278 17.31 -6.79 18.69
CA LYS A 278 16.42 -7.87 19.12
C LYS A 278 15.35 -7.34 20.08
N HIS A 279 14.15 -7.97 20.03
CA HIS A 279 13.03 -7.64 20.90
C HIS A 279 13.44 -7.65 22.39
N SER A 280 14.05 -8.74 22.87
CA SER A 280 14.51 -8.86 24.25
C SER A 280 15.47 -7.74 24.67
N HIS A 281 16.44 -7.40 23.81
CA HIS A 281 17.39 -6.32 24.09
C HIS A 281 16.73 -4.95 24.17
N LEU A 282 15.74 -4.65 23.32
CA LEU A 282 15.01 -3.40 23.36
C LEU A 282 14.14 -3.29 24.64
N LEU A 283 13.53 -4.40 25.07
CA LEU A 283 12.76 -4.45 26.32
C LEU A 283 13.61 -4.08 27.54
N GLU A 284 14.84 -4.53 27.57
CA GLU A 284 15.75 -4.28 28.70
C GLU A 284 16.38 -2.87 28.67
N ASN A 285 16.70 -2.37 27.47
CA ASN A 285 17.58 -1.20 27.33
C ASN A 285 16.88 0.05 26.76
N ASN A 286 15.59 -0.04 26.36
CA ASN A 286 14.83 1.10 25.84
C ASN A 286 13.51 1.28 26.61
N LEU A 287 13.48 2.29 27.49
CA LEU A 287 12.33 2.55 28.35
C LEU A 287 11.06 2.88 27.56
N GLU A 288 11.17 3.64 26.46
CA GLU A 288 10.02 4.02 25.64
C GLU A 288 9.45 2.80 24.92
N TYR A 289 10.31 1.95 24.37
CA TYR A 289 9.90 0.68 23.75
C TYR A 289 9.16 -0.22 24.76
N ASN A 290 9.73 -0.39 25.96
CA ASN A 290 9.13 -1.19 27.03
C ASN A 290 7.75 -0.66 27.41
N GLN A 291 7.59 0.67 27.58
CA GLN A 291 6.29 1.28 27.90
C GLN A 291 5.25 1.04 26.80
N ILE A 292 5.65 1.10 25.52
CA ILE A 292 4.76 0.84 24.40
C ILE A 292 4.30 -0.63 24.40
N ILE A 293 5.21 -1.57 24.66
CA ILE A 293 4.89 -3.00 24.71
C ILE A 293 3.92 -3.29 25.86
N ILE A 294 4.19 -2.78 27.07
CA ILE A 294 3.30 -2.96 28.24
C ILE A 294 1.92 -2.34 27.97
N SER A 295 1.85 -1.16 27.37
CA SER A 295 0.57 -0.51 27.08
C SER A 295 -0.29 -1.26 26.04
N ARG A 296 0.32 -2.08 25.21
CA ARG A 296 -0.33 -2.89 24.17
C ARG A 296 -0.69 -4.31 24.63
N ASN A 297 -0.12 -4.75 25.74
CA ASN A 297 -0.43 -6.02 26.41
C ASN A 297 -0.95 -5.72 27.83
N PRO A 298 -2.16 -5.15 28.01
CA PRO A 298 -2.77 -5.16 29.34
C PRO A 298 -3.05 -6.62 29.72
N GLU A 299 -2.53 -7.05 30.88
CA GLU A 299 -2.78 -8.36 31.49
C GLU A 299 -4.27 -8.67 31.59
#